data_8bc16b6b9e23e816f05cf18ae10c6d80
#
_entry.id   8bc16b6b9e23e816f05cf18ae10c6d80
#
_cell.length_a   1.000
_cell.length_b   1.000
_cell.length_c   1.000
_cell.angle_alpha   90.00
_cell.angle_beta   90.00
_cell.angle_gamma   90.00
#
_symmetry.space_group_name_H-M   'P 1'
#
loop_
_entity.id
_entity.type
_entity.pdbx_description
1 polymer ?
#
loop_
_entity_poly.entity_id
_entity_poly.type
_entity_poly.pdbx_seq_one_letter_code
_entity_poly.pdbx_strand_id
1 'polypeptide(L)'
;TFVLFADVAYGWKEKQAGYVLALVGVLSVIVNVVLVGRVVKALGERRALLFALACGVVGFLVYGFAPTGWIFLVGMPISALWAIAGPSTMALITRQVPADAQGRIQGSLGSLVSLAGIVAPALFASSFGFFIGPRTPMHLPGVAFLIAAALLAGAWVVAWRFTDAAHYHEAAPATVATTDEAQPLPPEPSSLQG
;
A
#
# COMPACT_ATOMS: atom_id res chain seq x y z
N THR A 1 16.92 -3.10 -11.78
CA THR A 1 17.66 -2.79 -10.52
C THR A 1 17.78 -4.00 -9.61
N PHE A 2 16.69 -4.78 -9.35
CA PHE A 2 16.72 -5.93 -8.44
C PHE A 2 17.73 -7.02 -8.87
N VAL A 3 17.70 -7.46 -10.13
CA VAL A 3 18.61 -8.51 -10.64
C VAL A 3 20.07 -8.07 -10.51
N LEU A 4 20.36 -6.80 -10.85
CA LEU A 4 21.71 -6.24 -10.71
C LEU A 4 22.15 -6.16 -9.24
N PHE A 5 21.25 -5.78 -8.34
CA PHE A 5 21.51 -5.80 -6.90
C PHE A 5 21.82 -7.22 -6.40
N ALA A 6 21.01 -8.20 -6.80
CA ALA A 6 21.14 -9.59 -6.37
C ALA A 6 22.47 -10.22 -6.86
N ASP A 7 22.91 -9.85 -8.07
CA ASP A 7 24.19 -10.27 -8.60
C ASP A 7 25.36 -9.64 -7.82
N VAL A 8 25.34 -8.32 -7.64
CA VAL A 8 26.40 -7.59 -6.95
C VAL A 8 26.48 -7.94 -5.45
N ALA A 9 25.33 -8.08 -4.77
CA ALA A 9 25.30 -8.30 -3.32
C ALA A 9 25.49 -9.78 -2.94
N TYR A 10 24.97 -10.71 -3.74
CA TYR A 10 24.89 -12.14 -3.38
C TYR A 10 25.47 -13.09 -4.45
N GLY A 11 25.90 -12.58 -5.60
CA GLY A 11 26.35 -13.39 -6.74
C GLY A 11 25.25 -14.24 -7.36
N TRP A 12 23.97 -13.82 -7.22
CA TRP A 12 22.85 -14.58 -7.74
C TRP A 12 22.75 -14.42 -9.23
N LYS A 13 22.72 -15.56 -9.92
CA LYS A 13 22.48 -15.60 -11.37
C LYS A 13 20.99 -15.41 -11.68
N GLU A 14 20.68 -15.19 -12.94
CA GLU A 14 19.31 -14.92 -13.44
C GLU A 14 18.27 -15.95 -12.96
N LYS A 15 18.61 -17.24 -12.90
CA LYS A 15 17.72 -18.29 -12.40
C LYS A 15 17.33 -18.10 -10.92
N GLN A 16 18.28 -17.74 -10.08
CA GLN A 16 18.05 -17.52 -8.64
C GLN A 16 17.21 -16.26 -8.45
N ALA A 17 17.52 -15.18 -9.15
CA ALA A 17 16.70 -13.98 -9.17
C ALA A 17 15.26 -14.27 -9.64
N GLY A 18 15.10 -15.14 -10.65
CA GLY A 18 13.79 -15.59 -11.12
C GLY A 18 12.97 -16.34 -10.06
N TYR A 19 13.60 -17.26 -9.30
CA TYR A 19 12.92 -17.95 -8.20
C TYR A 19 12.49 -16.99 -7.08
N VAL A 20 13.31 -16.01 -6.77
CA VAL A 20 13.00 -14.97 -5.78
C VAL A 20 11.81 -14.13 -6.23
N LEU A 21 11.78 -13.72 -7.50
CA LEU A 21 10.64 -12.97 -8.06
C LEU A 21 9.35 -13.81 -8.07
N ALA A 22 9.46 -15.11 -8.38
CA ALA A 22 8.32 -16.03 -8.29
C ALA A 22 7.80 -16.15 -6.85
N LEU A 23 8.70 -16.26 -5.86
CA LEU A 23 8.34 -16.28 -4.44
C LEU A 23 7.64 -14.99 -4.02
N VAL A 24 8.13 -13.82 -4.44
CA VAL A 24 7.46 -12.52 -4.21
C VAL A 24 6.05 -12.53 -4.79
N GLY A 25 5.89 -13.04 -6.02
CA GLY A 25 4.58 -13.16 -6.66
C GLY A 25 3.61 -14.03 -5.85
N VAL A 26 4.05 -15.21 -5.41
CA VAL A 26 3.25 -16.13 -4.59
C VAL A 26 2.87 -15.48 -3.25
N LEU A 27 3.83 -14.88 -2.55
CA LEU A 27 3.57 -14.17 -1.28
C LEU A 27 2.58 -13.03 -1.48
N SER A 28 2.71 -12.27 -2.57
CA SER A 28 1.80 -11.18 -2.92
C SER A 28 0.36 -11.68 -3.10
N VAL A 29 0.17 -12.80 -3.81
CA VAL A 29 -1.16 -13.41 -3.99
C VAL A 29 -1.71 -13.86 -2.63
N ILE A 30 -0.94 -14.55 -1.82
CA ILE A 30 -1.36 -15.03 -0.49
C ILE A 30 -1.79 -13.83 0.38
N VAL A 31 -0.98 -12.78 0.43
CA VAL A 31 -1.29 -11.60 1.24
C VAL A 31 -2.57 -10.93 0.74
N ASN A 32 -2.69 -10.67 -0.56
CA ASN A 32 -3.84 -9.96 -1.12
C ASN A 32 -5.15 -10.76 -0.99
N VAL A 33 -5.12 -12.06 -1.25
CA VAL A 33 -6.34 -12.91 -1.25
C VAL A 33 -6.74 -13.31 0.17
N VAL A 34 -5.75 -13.65 1.01
CA VAL A 34 -6.01 -14.29 2.32
C VAL A 34 -5.91 -13.31 3.48
N LEU A 35 -4.86 -12.46 3.49
CA LEU A 35 -4.53 -11.64 4.67
C LEU A 35 -5.24 -10.29 4.66
N VAL A 36 -5.35 -9.62 3.52
CA VAL A 36 -5.94 -8.26 3.45
C VAL A 36 -7.31 -8.23 4.13
N GLY A 37 -8.22 -9.11 3.71
CA GLY A 37 -9.58 -9.14 4.25
C GLY A 37 -9.61 -9.48 5.76
N ARG A 38 -8.76 -10.40 6.21
CA ARG A 38 -8.70 -10.79 7.64
C ARG A 38 -8.12 -9.69 8.51
N VAL A 39 -7.01 -9.10 8.08
CA VAL A 39 -6.30 -8.04 8.83
C VAL A 39 -7.16 -6.78 8.92
N VAL A 40 -7.78 -6.37 7.81
CA VAL A 40 -8.67 -5.20 7.80
C VAL A 40 -9.91 -5.41 8.67
N LYS A 41 -10.52 -6.61 8.64
CA LYS A 41 -11.65 -6.93 9.53
C LYS A 41 -11.26 -6.98 11.00
N ALA A 42 -10.06 -7.47 11.32
CA ALA A 42 -9.64 -7.63 12.72
C ALA A 42 -9.13 -6.32 13.34
N LEU A 43 -8.39 -5.51 12.59
CA LEU A 43 -7.71 -4.31 13.10
C LEU A 43 -8.44 -3.01 12.74
N GLY A 44 -9.33 -3.04 11.76
CA GLY A 44 -9.88 -1.84 11.12
C GLY A 44 -8.89 -1.22 10.12
N GLU A 45 -9.39 -0.39 9.22
CA GLU A 45 -8.64 0.12 8.06
C GLU A 45 -7.42 0.96 8.46
N ARG A 46 -7.57 1.84 9.47
CA ARG A 46 -6.48 2.69 9.97
C ARG A 46 -5.33 1.88 10.57
N ARG A 47 -5.66 0.95 11.49
CA ARG A 47 -4.63 0.13 12.13
C ARG A 47 -3.99 -0.84 11.15
N ALA A 48 -4.76 -1.36 10.19
CA ALA A 48 -4.24 -2.20 9.11
C ALA A 48 -3.26 -1.43 8.23
N LEU A 49 -3.55 -0.17 7.89
CA LEU A 49 -2.65 0.71 7.16
C LEU A 49 -1.33 0.95 7.92
N LEU A 50 -1.42 1.35 9.20
CA LEU A 50 -0.24 1.61 10.02
C LEU A 50 0.61 0.35 10.22
N PHE A 51 -0.02 -0.79 10.44
CA PHE A 51 0.65 -2.09 10.53
C PHE A 51 1.36 -2.45 9.22
N ALA A 52 0.69 -2.31 8.08
CA ALA A 52 1.27 -2.60 6.78
C ALA A 52 2.48 -1.72 6.46
N LEU A 53 2.38 -0.41 6.73
CA LEU A 53 3.50 0.52 6.53
C LEU A 53 4.68 0.19 7.46
N ALA A 54 4.41 -0.16 8.73
CA ALA A 54 5.45 -0.58 9.67
C ALA A 54 6.15 -1.87 9.20
N CYS A 55 5.40 -2.87 8.73
CA CYS A 55 5.95 -4.09 8.12
C CYS A 55 6.80 -3.76 6.89
N GLY A 56 6.35 -2.82 6.05
CA GLY A 56 7.13 -2.32 4.92
C GLY A 56 8.46 -1.71 5.34
N VAL A 57 8.46 -0.82 6.33
CA VAL A 57 9.68 -0.21 6.88
C VAL A 57 10.64 -1.29 7.37
N VAL A 58 10.17 -2.20 8.22
CA VAL A 58 11.01 -3.30 8.75
C VAL A 58 11.53 -4.19 7.63
N GLY A 59 10.68 -4.59 6.68
CA GLY A 59 11.08 -5.43 5.56
C GLY A 59 12.16 -4.79 4.69
N PHE A 60 12.01 -3.50 4.36
CA PHE A 60 13.01 -2.78 3.58
C PHE A 60 14.30 -2.49 4.35
N LEU A 61 14.23 -2.29 5.67
CA LEU A 61 15.43 -2.23 6.51
C LEU A 61 16.18 -3.57 6.50
N VAL A 62 15.46 -4.68 6.64
CA VAL A 62 16.07 -6.02 6.53
C VAL A 62 16.76 -6.19 5.17
N TYR A 63 16.13 -5.78 4.06
CA TYR A 63 16.75 -5.83 2.75
C TYR A 63 17.99 -4.94 2.62
N GLY A 64 17.93 -3.74 3.19
CA GLY A 64 19.04 -2.77 3.13
C GLY A 64 20.27 -3.22 3.89
N PHE A 65 20.08 -3.92 5.02
CA PHE A 65 21.15 -4.40 5.89
C PHE A 65 21.45 -5.90 5.75
N ALA A 66 20.79 -6.63 4.83
CA ALA A 66 20.98 -8.06 4.67
C ALA A 66 22.40 -8.39 4.17
N PRO A 67 23.31 -8.97 5.00
CA PRO A 67 24.64 -9.36 4.58
C PRO A 67 24.66 -10.63 3.74
N THR A 68 23.56 -11.40 3.77
CA THR A 68 23.45 -12.69 3.09
C THR A 68 22.07 -12.82 2.43
N GLY A 69 22.03 -13.56 1.31
CA GLY A 69 20.78 -13.82 0.61
C GLY A 69 19.71 -14.51 1.47
N TRP A 70 20.10 -15.29 2.48
CA TRP A 70 19.14 -15.92 3.40
C TRP A 70 18.39 -14.91 4.26
N ILE A 71 19.08 -13.91 4.78
CA ILE A 71 18.44 -12.83 5.57
C ILE A 71 17.50 -12.02 4.67
N PHE A 72 17.90 -11.78 3.42
CA PHE A 72 17.04 -11.16 2.42
C PHE A 72 15.74 -11.98 2.22
N LEU A 73 15.84 -13.31 2.05
CA LEU A 73 14.67 -14.19 1.91
C LEU A 73 13.75 -14.18 3.13
N VAL A 74 14.30 -14.13 4.35
CA VAL A 74 13.51 -14.02 5.59
C VAL A 74 12.77 -12.67 5.68
N GLY A 75 13.32 -11.60 5.11
CA GLY A 75 12.66 -10.31 5.02
C GLY A 75 11.44 -10.28 4.09
N MET A 76 11.34 -11.21 3.13
CA MET A 76 10.27 -11.21 2.12
C MET A 76 8.86 -11.36 2.69
N PRO A 77 8.55 -12.31 3.57
CA PRO A 77 7.23 -12.41 4.16
C PRO A 77 6.82 -11.14 4.92
N ILE A 78 7.78 -10.50 5.58
CA ILE A 78 7.53 -9.27 6.34
C ILE A 78 7.21 -8.13 5.37
N SER A 79 8.02 -7.94 4.33
CA SER A 79 7.78 -6.89 3.34
C SER A 79 6.53 -7.14 2.51
N ALA A 80 6.14 -8.40 2.28
CA ALA A 80 4.91 -8.74 1.56
C ALA A 80 3.65 -8.19 2.26
N LEU A 81 3.66 -8.10 3.59
CA LEU A 81 2.56 -7.52 4.37
C LEU A 81 2.32 -6.04 4.05
N TRP A 82 3.30 -5.33 3.51
CA TRP A 82 3.11 -3.97 3.01
C TRP A 82 2.02 -3.88 1.93
N ALA A 83 1.76 -4.95 1.17
CA ALA A 83 0.68 -4.98 0.17
C ALA A 83 -0.71 -4.65 0.75
N ILE A 84 -0.92 -4.82 2.06
CA ILE A 84 -2.17 -4.46 2.76
C ILE A 84 -2.39 -2.94 2.76
N ALA A 85 -1.33 -2.12 2.65
CA ALA A 85 -1.43 -0.67 2.72
C ALA A 85 -2.29 -0.08 1.60
N GLY A 86 -2.19 -0.56 0.37
CA GLY A 86 -2.94 -0.07 -0.78
C GLY A 86 -4.46 -0.16 -0.58
N PRO A 87 -5.02 -1.36 -0.37
CA PRO A 87 -6.45 -1.54 -0.10
C PRO A 87 -6.94 -0.75 1.12
N SER A 88 -6.14 -0.72 2.21
CA SER A 88 -6.50 0.02 3.43
C SER A 88 -6.58 1.53 3.19
N THR A 89 -5.62 2.09 2.43
CA THR A 89 -5.63 3.50 2.04
C THR A 89 -6.85 3.82 1.18
N MET A 90 -7.14 2.97 0.17
CA MET A 90 -8.27 3.18 -0.72
C MET A 90 -9.59 3.14 0.06
N ALA A 91 -9.76 2.20 0.99
CA ALA A 91 -10.95 2.11 1.83
C ALA A 91 -11.14 3.36 2.70
N LEU A 92 -10.07 3.87 3.32
CA LEU A 92 -10.11 5.10 4.10
C LEU A 92 -10.51 6.31 3.26
N ILE A 93 -9.97 6.46 2.05
CA ILE A 93 -10.29 7.56 1.14
C ILE A 93 -11.74 7.47 0.67
N THR A 94 -12.18 6.28 0.27
CA THR A 94 -13.54 6.08 -0.28
C THR A 94 -14.63 6.42 0.73
N ARG A 95 -14.37 6.20 2.02
CA ARG A 95 -15.35 6.56 3.08
C ARG A 95 -15.48 8.06 3.31
N GLN A 96 -14.48 8.85 2.98
CA GLN A 96 -14.48 10.30 3.21
C GLN A 96 -14.93 11.11 1.99
N VAL A 97 -15.13 10.46 0.86
CA VAL A 97 -15.41 11.13 -0.41
C VAL A 97 -16.78 10.76 -0.91
N PRO A 98 -17.64 11.75 -1.26
CA PRO A 98 -18.92 11.52 -1.89
C PRO A 98 -18.77 10.69 -3.18
N ALA A 99 -19.79 9.92 -3.53
CA ALA A 99 -19.76 8.99 -4.66
C ALA A 99 -19.44 9.68 -6.01
N ASP A 100 -19.90 10.89 -6.20
CA ASP A 100 -19.68 11.72 -7.40
C ASP A 100 -18.22 12.21 -7.52
N ALA A 101 -17.50 12.32 -6.41
CA ALA A 101 -16.09 12.77 -6.38
C ALA A 101 -15.08 11.62 -6.40
N GLN A 102 -15.50 10.37 -6.21
CA GLN A 102 -14.59 9.22 -6.12
C GLN A 102 -13.74 9.02 -7.38
N GLY A 103 -14.35 9.18 -8.57
CA GLY A 103 -13.62 9.06 -9.83
C GLY A 103 -12.51 10.11 -9.98
N ARG A 104 -12.76 11.34 -9.55
CA ARG A 104 -11.78 12.43 -9.58
C ARG A 104 -10.60 12.14 -8.64
N ILE A 105 -10.85 11.64 -7.45
CA ILE A 105 -9.80 11.29 -6.49
C ILE A 105 -8.98 10.10 -7.00
N GLN A 106 -9.61 9.06 -7.52
CA GLN A 106 -8.89 7.93 -8.11
C GLN A 106 -8.01 8.35 -9.29
N GLY A 107 -8.51 9.24 -10.15
CA GLY A 107 -7.72 9.82 -11.23
C GLY A 107 -6.50 10.60 -10.73
N SER A 108 -6.68 11.42 -9.69
CA SER A 108 -5.58 12.18 -9.07
C SER A 108 -4.53 11.25 -8.44
N LEU A 109 -4.97 10.22 -7.72
CA LEU A 109 -4.05 9.21 -7.14
C LEU A 109 -3.31 8.44 -8.24
N GLY A 110 -4.01 8.05 -9.33
CA GLY A 110 -3.38 7.42 -10.49
C GLY A 110 -2.31 8.29 -11.13
N SER A 111 -2.55 9.59 -11.25
CA SER A 111 -1.59 10.56 -11.77
C SER A 111 -0.34 10.67 -10.86
N LEU A 112 -0.52 10.70 -9.54
CA LEU A 112 0.59 10.70 -8.58
C LEU A 112 1.42 9.41 -8.64
N VAL A 113 0.76 8.26 -8.75
CA VAL A 113 1.43 6.96 -8.92
C VAL A 113 2.22 6.92 -10.22
N SER A 114 1.66 7.44 -11.32
CA SER A 114 2.34 7.52 -12.60
C SER A 114 3.57 8.42 -12.55
N LEU A 115 3.47 9.58 -11.91
CA LEU A 115 4.60 10.48 -11.70
C LEU A 115 5.70 9.85 -10.84
N ALA A 116 5.32 9.19 -9.75
CA ALA A 116 6.26 8.42 -8.93
C ALA A 116 6.92 7.29 -9.72
N GLY A 117 6.17 6.62 -10.62
CA GLY A 117 6.68 5.58 -11.49
C GLY A 117 7.75 6.05 -12.47
N ILE A 118 7.76 7.33 -12.85
CA ILE A 118 8.82 7.93 -13.67
C ILE A 118 10.04 8.32 -12.82
N VAL A 119 9.81 8.95 -11.66
CA VAL A 119 10.88 9.48 -10.82
C VAL A 119 11.60 8.39 -10.03
N ALA A 120 10.88 7.41 -9.50
CA ALA A 120 11.44 6.39 -8.62
C ALA A 120 12.53 5.53 -9.27
N PRO A 121 12.39 4.99 -10.49
CA PRO A 121 13.45 4.23 -11.13
C PRO A 121 14.75 5.03 -11.33
N ALA A 122 14.64 6.30 -11.70
CA ALA A 122 15.79 7.18 -11.86
C ALA A 122 16.49 7.46 -10.52
N LEU A 123 15.70 7.74 -9.47
CA LEU A 123 16.21 7.96 -8.12
C LEU A 123 16.96 6.72 -7.60
N PHE A 124 16.34 5.54 -7.69
CA PHE A 124 16.95 4.32 -7.17
C PHE A 124 18.15 3.85 -8.01
N ALA A 125 18.11 3.98 -9.33
CA ALA A 125 19.22 3.61 -10.19
C ALA A 125 20.43 4.53 -9.99
N SER A 126 20.23 5.83 -9.88
CA SER A 126 21.30 6.80 -9.64
C SER A 126 21.91 6.63 -8.23
N SER A 127 21.07 6.41 -7.20
CA SER A 127 21.54 6.14 -5.85
C SER A 127 22.39 4.86 -5.82
N PHE A 128 21.91 3.79 -6.44
CA PHE A 128 22.64 2.53 -6.54
C PHE A 128 23.98 2.71 -7.27
N GLY A 129 23.99 3.37 -8.42
CA GLY A 129 25.21 3.63 -9.19
C GLY A 129 26.22 4.49 -8.43
N PHE A 130 25.75 5.47 -7.66
CA PHE A 130 26.62 6.32 -6.84
C PHE A 130 27.29 5.50 -5.72
N PHE A 131 26.53 4.69 -4.97
CA PHE A 131 27.06 3.95 -3.81
C PHE A 131 27.83 2.66 -4.16
N ILE A 132 27.83 2.19 -5.40
CA ILE A 132 28.66 1.08 -5.89
C ILE A 132 29.91 1.60 -6.62
N GLY A 133 29.94 2.87 -6.99
CA GLY A 133 31.04 3.48 -7.74
C GLY A 133 32.38 3.45 -6.98
N PRO A 134 33.52 3.41 -7.71
CA PRO A 134 34.86 3.32 -7.10
C PRO A 134 35.29 4.55 -6.30
N ARG A 135 34.48 5.61 -6.32
CA ARG A 135 34.76 6.87 -5.60
C ARG A 135 34.07 6.98 -4.25
N THR A 136 33.24 6.02 -3.88
CA THR A 136 32.47 6.09 -2.61
C THR A 136 33.22 5.32 -1.51
N PRO A 137 33.41 5.92 -0.32
CA PRO A 137 34.08 5.29 0.81
C PRO A 137 33.24 4.16 1.46
N MET A 138 31.96 4.07 1.15
CA MET A 138 31.04 3.06 1.70
C MET A 138 30.36 2.29 0.58
N HIS A 139 30.71 1.02 0.42
CA HIS A 139 30.01 0.11 -0.48
C HIS A 139 28.73 -0.38 0.21
N LEU A 140 27.60 0.27 -0.09
CA LEU A 140 26.26 -0.07 0.43
C LEU A 140 25.33 -0.47 -0.72
N PRO A 141 25.39 -1.71 -1.20
CA PRO A 141 24.51 -2.16 -2.28
C PRO A 141 23.03 -2.09 -1.92
N GLY A 142 22.69 -2.14 -0.62
CA GLY A 142 21.32 -2.03 -0.10
C GLY A 142 20.75 -0.61 0.02
N VAL A 143 21.49 0.44 -0.39
CA VAL A 143 21.08 1.84 -0.19
C VAL A 143 19.70 2.16 -0.78
N ALA A 144 19.35 1.57 -1.91
CA ALA A 144 18.04 1.76 -2.54
C ALA A 144 16.89 1.30 -1.61
N PHE A 145 17.07 0.20 -0.90
CA PHE A 145 16.10 -0.29 0.08
C PHE A 145 16.04 0.58 1.33
N LEU A 146 17.18 1.15 1.76
CA LEU A 146 17.21 2.09 2.89
C LEU A 146 16.48 3.39 2.57
N ILE A 147 16.62 3.91 1.34
CA ILE A 147 15.85 5.07 0.88
C ILE A 147 14.35 4.73 0.86
N ALA A 148 13.96 3.56 0.36
CA ALA A 148 12.58 3.11 0.37
C ALA A 148 12.03 2.99 1.81
N ALA A 149 12.82 2.44 2.75
CA ALA A 149 12.46 2.36 4.16
C ALA A 149 12.24 3.75 4.77
N ALA A 150 13.11 4.72 4.46
CA ALA A 150 12.98 6.11 4.94
C ALA A 150 11.71 6.79 4.40
N LEU A 151 11.41 6.61 3.12
CA LEU A 151 10.18 7.14 2.50
C LEU A 151 8.92 6.50 3.12
N LEU A 152 8.93 5.19 3.36
CA LEU A 152 7.83 4.50 4.03
C LEU A 152 7.69 4.91 5.49
N ALA A 153 8.78 5.15 6.21
CA ALA A 153 8.74 5.69 7.56
C ALA A 153 8.12 7.09 7.59
N GLY A 154 8.46 7.94 6.62
CA GLY A 154 7.80 9.24 6.43
C GLY A 154 6.30 9.09 6.17
N ALA A 155 5.91 8.18 5.28
CA ALA A 155 4.51 7.89 5.00
C ALA A 155 3.78 7.34 6.26
N TRP A 156 4.45 6.50 7.06
CA TRP A 156 3.92 6.00 8.32
C TRP A 156 3.66 7.12 9.33
N VAL A 157 4.60 8.06 9.49
CA VAL A 157 4.44 9.22 10.37
C VAL A 157 3.28 10.11 9.91
N VAL A 158 3.18 10.37 8.61
CA VAL A 158 2.06 11.12 8.03
C VAL A 158 0.74 10.41 8.29
N ALA A 159 0.66 9.11 7.98
CA ALA A 159 -0.53 8.32 8.22
C ALA A 159 -0.91 8.34 9.72
N TRP A 160 0.05 8.17 10.62
CA TRP A 160 -0.19 8.20 12.06
C TRP A 160 -0.73 9.56 12.55
N ARG A 161 -0.19 10.67 12.04
CA ARG A 161 -0.59 12.03 12.40
C ARG A 161 -1.95 12.44 11.86
N PHE A 162 -2.26 12.07 10.63
CA PHE A 162 -3.41 12.59 9.88
C PHE A 162 -4.59 11.62 9.80
N THR A 163 -4.45 10.36 10.19
CA THR A 163 -5.56 9.40 10.24
C THR A 163 -6.06 9.19 11.68
N ASP A 164 -6.35 10.26 12.41
CA ASP A 164 -6.81 10.10 13.79
C ASP A 164 -8.23 9.53 13.86
N ALA A 165 -8.45 8.57 14.76
CA ALA A 165 -9.69 7.80 14.82
C ALA A 165 -10.94 8.65 15.11
N ALA A 166 -10.77 9.82 15.73
CA ALA A 166 -11.86 10.72 16.07
C ALA A 166 -12.61 11.26 14.84
N HIS A 167 -11.91 11.58 13.76
CA HIS A 167 -12.53 12.11 12.54
C HIS A 167 -13.23 11.04 11.66
N TYR A 168 -12.94 9.75 11.89
CA TYR A 168 -13.51 8.67 11.10
C TYR A 168 -14.84 8.12 11.66
N HIS A 169 -15.16 8.39 12.93
CA HIS A 169 -16.43 7.99 13.54
C HIS A 169 -17.59 8.94 13.18
N GLU A 170 -17.28 10.19 12.86
CA GLU A 170 -18.30 11.21 12.56
C GLU A 170 -18.83 11.12 11.12
N ALA A 171 -18.09 10.43 10.23
CA ALA A 171 -18.49 10.18 8.83
C ALA A 171 -19.21 8.84 8.64
N ALA A 172 -19.71 8.21 9.68
CA ALA A 172 -20.67 7.12 9.53
C ALA A 172 -21.89 7.67 8.74
N PRO A 173 -22.30 7.05 7.62
CA PRO A 173 -23.46 7.52 6.90
C PRO A 173 -24.60 7.59 7.90
N ALA A 174 -25.22 8.77 8.00
CA ALA A 174 -26.46 8.92 8.71
C ALA A 174 -27.33 7.76 8.28
N THR A 175 -27.70 6.94 9.24
CA THR A 175 -28.63 5.84 9.07
C THR A 175 -29.69 6.32 8.09
N VAL A 176 -29.78 5.68 6.93
CA VAL A 176 -30.91 5.91 6.04
C VAL A 176 -32.12 5.71 6.94
N ALA A 177 -32.68 6.79 7.40
CA ALA A 177 -33.97 6.76 8.09
C ALA A 177 -34.84 5.96 7.13
N THR A 178 -35.14 4.76 7.53
CA THR A 178 -36.21 3.97 6.91
C THR A 178 -37.41 4.85 6.99
N THR A 179 -37.65 5.57 5.91
CA THR A 179 -38.95 6.22 5.64
C THR A 179 -39.92 5.09 5.33
N ASP A 180 -40.10 4.26 6.33
CA ASP A 180 -41.25 3.35 6.40
C ASP A 180 -42.39 4.12 7.11
N GLU A 181 -42.54 5.36 6.69
CA GLU A 181 -43.78 6.07 6.91
C GLU A 181 -44.51 5.99 5.57
N ALA A 182 -45.29 4.91 5.47
CA ALA A 182 -46.22 4.69 4.37
C ALA A 182 -47.01 5.99 4.15
N GLN A 183 -46.58 6.76 3.18
CA GLN A 183 -47.35 7.90 2.68
C GLN A 183 -48.70 7.35 2.19
N PRO A 184 -49.85 7.70 2.81
CA PRO A 184 -51.14 7.20 2.35
C PRO A 184 -51.31 7.58 0.88
N LEU A 185 -51.59 6.59 0.05
CA LEU A 185 -51.91 6.81 -1.33
C LEU A 185 -53.03 7.84 -1.42
N PRO A 186 -52.94 8.84 -2.32
CA PRO A 186 -54.02 9.79 -2.55
C PRO A 186 -55.25 9.00 -2.98
N PRO A 187 -56.48 9.38 -2.55
CA PRO A 187 -57.69 8.70 -2.88
C PRO A 187 -57.91 8.70 -4.41
N GLU A 188 -58.21 7.53 -4.94
CA GLU A 188 -58.57 7.38 -6.35
C GLU A 188 -59.66 8.35 -6.74
N PRO A 189 -59.54 9.02 -7.89
CA PRO A 189 -60.64 9.84 -8.39
C PRO A 189 -61.80 8.92 -8.71
N SER A 190 -62.91 9.11 -7.97
CA SER A 190 -64.22 8.45 -8.24
C SER A 190 -64.55 8.64 -9.68
N SER A 191 -64.45 7.57 -10.46
CA SER A 191 -65.03 7.52 -11.83
C SER A 191 -66.48 7.90 -11.79
N LEU A 192 -66.80 9.00 -12.41
CA LEU A 192 -68.13 9.47 -12.67
C LEU A 192 -68.90 8.37 -13.44
N GLN A 193 -69.82 7.72 -12.73
CA GLN A 193 -70.94 7.07 -13.36
C GLN A 193 -71.95 8.16 -13.76
N GLY A 194 -72.22 8.29 -15.03
CA GLY A 194 -73.18 9.06 -15.66
C GLY A 194 -73.38 8.60 -17.10
#